data_52d62fb2e5a7acf1b6768d5da9f308a0
#
_entry.id   52d62fb2e5a7acf1b6768d5da9f308a0
#
_cell.length_a   1.000
_cell.length_b   1.000
_cell.length_c   1.000
_cell.angle_alpha   90.00
_cell.angle_beta   90.00
_cell.angle_gamma   90.00
#
_symmetry.space_group_name_H-M   'P 1'
#
loop_
_entity.id
_entity.type
_entity.pdbx_description
1 polymer ?
#
loop_
_entity_poly.entity_id
_entity_poly.type
_entity_poly.pdbx_seq_one_letter_code
_entity_poly.pdbx_strand_id
1 'polypeptide(L)'
;MMKRTALHGLSVAVLIVLATAALPLAAFAQTYPTKPIRILVGFVPGGSTDLAARFIAQKLSEQFGQQVLVENRPGAGTAIANERGATAPPDGYTLLLMTASGAALSAARSDLPYDINRDLVPIARGTATTYVVMIHPSVPVRSIKDLIALARANPGKMSYASEGVAASAHINGELFKSMAKLDMLHVPFKGGTESATAVASGHVDVGFPTITASLPMSDIGKIRLLAVTSAKRSALKPELPTVSETGLPGYDRASWNGLMGPAAMPKDIVAQLQAATEKALNHPQTREQLMKVGLEPNFQPGEAFGAYLRNEIAQIARLLKAIAFVQK
;
A
#
# COMPACT_ATOMS: atom_id res chain seq x y z
N MET A 1 -85.25 -13.40 8.70
CA MET A 1 -84.14 -13.16 9.67
C MET A 1 -82.81 -13.76 9.24
N MET A 2 -82.64 -14.34 8.04
CA MET A 2 -81.45 -15.09 7.56
C MET A 2 -80.51 -14.32 6.64
N LYS A 3 -80.76 -13.05 6.27
CA LYS A 3 -79.88 -12.30 5.33
C LYS A 3 -78.82 -11.37 5.98
N ARG A 4 -78.90 -11.13 7.30
CA ARG A 4 -77.97 -10.24 7.98
C ARG A 4 -76.66 -10.93 8.49
N THR A 5 -76.72 -12.23 8.71
CA THR A 5 -75.59 -13.03 9.22
C THR A 5 -74.53 -13.33 8.13
N ALA A 6 -74.92 -13.41 6.86
CA ALA A 6 -74.01 -13.70 5.75
C ALA A 6 -73.09 -12.52 5.39
N LEU A 7 -73.55 -11.26 5.58
CA LEU A 7 -72.71 -10.06 5.28
C LEU A 7 -71.60 -9.84 6.30
N HIS A 8 -71.80 -10.17 7.57
CA HIS A 8 -70.80 -10.02 8.60
C HIS A 8 -69.69 -11.06 8.47
N GLY A 9 -69.95 -12.27 8.04
CA GLY A 9 -68.96 -13.31 7.80
C GLY A 9 -67.99 -12.95 6.64
N LEU A 10 -68.58 -12.35 5.58
CA LEU A 10 -67.74 -11.94 4.42
C LEU A 10 -66.80 -10.75 4.74
N SER A 11 -67.24 -9.79 5.55
CA SER A 11 -66.50 -8.65 5.97
C SER A 11 -65.30 -9.02 6.91
N VAL A 12 -65.50 -9.99 7.81
CA VAL A 12 -64.42 -10.48 8.70
C VAL A 12 -63.41 -11.31 7.93
N ALA A 13 -63.78 -12.11 6.97
CA ALA A 13 -62.90 -12.89 6.12
C ALA A 13 -62.02 -12.00 5.25
N VAL A 14 -62.55 -10.90 4.70
CA VAL A 14 -61.78 -9.91 3.91
C VAL A 14 -60.79 -9.15 4.78
N LEU A 15 -61.12 -8.79 6.02
CA LEU A 15 -60.22 -8.13 6.97
C LEU A 15 -59.07 -9.06 7.40
N ILE A 16 -59.31 -10.35 7.58
CA ILE A 16 -58.23 -11.32 7.92
C ILE A 16 -57.29 -11.54 6.74
N VAL A 17 -57.79 -11.58 5.49
CA VAL A 17 -56.94 -11.73 4.30
C VAL A 17 -56.10 -10.47 4.06
N LEU A 18 -56.62 -9.26 4.33
CA LEU A 18 -55.84 -8.01 4.24
C LEU A 18 -54.81 -7.88 5.35
N ALA A 19 -55.06 -8.41 6.55
CA ALA A 19 -54.10 -8.38 7.66
C ALA A 19 -52.88 -9.32 7.45
N THR A 20 -53.06 -10.43 6.73
CA THR A 20 -51.97 -11.36 6.39
C THR A 20 -51.10 -10.86 5.22
N ALA A 21 -51.60 -9.94 4.37
CA ALA A 21 -50.78 -9.33 3.29
C ALA A 21 -49.84 -8.22 3.76
N ALA A 22 -49.94 -7.76 5.03
CA ALA A 22 -49.11 -6.71 5.62
C ALA A 22 -47.95 -7.24 6.49
N LEU A 23 -47.57 -8.50 6.34
CA LEU A 23 -46.30 -8.96 6.90
C LEU A 23 -45.18 -8.20 6.16
N PRO A 24 -44.41 -7.34 6.86
CA PRO A 24 -43.25 -6.75 6.23
C PRO A 24 -42.39 -7.93 5.78
N LEU A 25 -42.10 -8.04 4.48
CA LEU A 25 -40.95 -8.76 4.02
C LEU A 25 -39.79 -8.08 4.74
N ALA A 26 -39.39 -8.64 5.89
CA ALA A 26 -38.12 -8.35 6.46
C ALA A 26 -37.10 -8.70 5.34
N ALA A 27 -36.76 -7.71 4.54
CA ALA A 27 -35.65 -7.83 3.62
C ALA A 27 -34.47 -8.27 4.53
N PHE A 28 -34.15 -9.56 4.49
CA PHE A 28 -32.90 -10.05 5.05
C PHE A 28 -31.86 -9.26 4.32
N ALA A 29 -31.42 -8.18 4.93
CA ALA A 29 -30.24 -7.44 4.47
C ALA A 29 -29.15 -8.50 4.35
N GLN A 30 -28.79 -8.85 3.10
CA GLN A 30 -27.74 -9.84 2.87
C GLN A 30 -26.52 -9.35 3.63
N THR A 31 -26.10 -10.12 4.64
CA THR A 31 -24.97 -9.75 5.46
C THR A 31 -23.73 -9.72 4.57
N TYR A 32 -23.16 -8.53 4.36
CA TYR A 32 -21.89 -8.39 3.64
C TYR A 32 -20.76 -9.08 4.44
N PRO A 33 -19.85 -9.81 3.76
CA PRO A 33 -19.82 -10.18 2.34
C PRO A 33 -20.56 -11.51 2.05
N THR A 34 -21.20 -11.62 0.88
CA THR A 34 -21.89 -12.84 0.39
C THR A 34 -21.13 -13.56 -0.73
N LYS A 35 -20.09 -12.94 -1.26
CA LYS A 35 -19.20 -13.45 -2.33
C LYS A 35 -17.76 -13.08 -2.05
N PRO A 36 -16.78 -13.66 -2.75
CA PRO A 36 -15.37 -13.35 -2.55
C PRO A 36 -15.04 -11.85 -2.75
N ILE A 37 -14.18 -11.32 -1.89
CA ILE A 37 -13.63 -9.96 -1.99
C ILE A 37 -12.28 -10.05 -2.71
N ARG A 38 -11.93 -9.05 -3.52
CA ARG A 38 -10.62 -8.92 -4.18
C ARG A 38 -9.88 -7.71 -3.66
N ILE A 39 -8.59 -7.88 -3.33
CA ILE A 39 -7.67 -6.80 -3.00
C ILE A 39 -6.68 -6.65 -4.17
N LEU A 40 -6.76 -5.54 -4.88
CA LEU A 40 -5.83 -5.18 -5.95
C LEU A 40 -4.50 -4.72 -5.37
N VAL A 41 -3.40 -5.20 -5.97
CA VAL A 41 -2.02 -4.87 -5.58
C VAL A 41 -1.25 -4.40 -6.81
N GLY A 42 -0.67 -3.19 -6.76
CA GLY A 42 0.00 -2.54 -7.89
C GLY A 42 1.41 -3.04 -8.19
N PHE A 43 1.88 -4.11 -7.54
CA PHE A 43 3.21 -4.68 -7.70
C PHE A 43 3.18 -6.18 -7.99
N VAL A 44 4.30 -6.72 -8.50
CA VAL A 44 4.51 -8.16 -8.68
C VAL A 44 4.48 -8.90 -7.33
N PRO A 45 4.12 -10.20 -7.33
CA PRO A 45 4.13 -11.01 -6.10
C PRO A 45 5.49 -11.04 -5.40
N GLY A 46 5.47 -11.23 -4.07
CA GLY A 46 6.64 -11.47 -3.22
C GLY A 46 7.29 -10.22 -2.61
N GLY A 47 6.83 -9.00 -2.96
CA GLY A 47 7.28 -7.77 -2.31
C GLY A 47 6.48 -7.44 -1.05
N SER A 48 6.89 -6.38 -0.33
CA SER A 48 6.26 -5.95 0.93
C SER A 48 4.76 -5.70 0.81
N THR A 49 4.32 -5.09 -0.28
CA THR A 49 2.90 -4.81 -0.54
C THR A 49 2.09 -6.09 -0.75
N ASP A 50 2.63 -7.06 -1.51
CA ASP A 50 1.97 -8.35 -1.74
C ASP A 50 1.85 -9.15 -0.44
N LEU A 51 2.92 -9.19 0.36
CA LEU A 51 2.90 -9.83 1.68
C LEU A 51 1.88 -9.17 2.60
N ALA A 52 1.85 -7.84 2.69
CA ALA A 52 0.86 -7.11 3.49
C ALA A 52 -0.58 -7.43 3.03
N ALA A 53 -0.84 -7.44 1.71
CA ALA A 53 -2.14 -7.79 1.15
C ALA A 53 -2.57 -9.21 1.55
N ARG A 54 -1.66 -10.19 1.44
CA ARG A 54 -1.96 -11.60 1.77
C ARG A 54 -2.24 -11.79 3.25
N PHE A 55 -1.49 -11.15 4.15
CA PHE A 55 -1.78 -11.18 5.58
C PHE A 55 -3.15 -10.58 5.90
N ILE A 56 -3.45 -9.40 5.33
CA ILE A 56 -4.77 -8.76 5.51
C ILE A 56 -5.88 -9.66 4.95
N ALA A 57 -5.72 -10.15 3.71
CA ALA A 57 -6.69 -11.01 3.03
C ALA A 57 -7.00 -12.28 3.82
N GLN A 58 -5.96 -12.96 4.33
CA GLN A 58 -6.12 -14.15 5.15
C GLN A 58 -6.98 -13.85 6.40
N LYS A 59 -6.64 -12.78 7.13
CA LYS A 59 -7.34 -12.43 8.37
C LYS A 59 -8.76 -11.94 8.14
N LEU A 60 -9.00 -11.22 7.04
CA LEU A 60 -10.36 -10.87 6.64
C LEU A 60 -11.17 -12.10 6.22
N SER A 61 -10.55 -13.06 5.51
CA SER A 61 -11.21 -14.32 5.17
C SER A 61 -11.65 -15.11 6.40
N GLU A 62 -10.77 -15.21 7.40
CA GLU A 62 -11.07 -15.88 8.68
C GLU A 62 -12.24 -15.19 9.44
N GLN A 63 -12.32 -13.85 9.37
CA GLN A 63 -13.35 -13.09 10.08
C GLN A 63 -14.70 -13.07 9.36
N PHE A 64 -14.70 -12.99 8.04
CA PHE A 64 -15.93 -12.88 7.25
C PHE A 64 -16.52 -14.24 6.83
N GLY A 65 -15.78 -15.34 6.95
CA GLY A 65 -16.20 -16.64 6.43
C GLY A 65 -16.31 -16.68 4.90
N GLN A 66 -15.76 -15.67 4.21
CA GLN A 66 -15.73 -15.54 2.75
C GLN A 66 -14.30 -15.37 2.27
N GLN A 67 -13.99 -15.87 1.08
CA GLN A 67 -12.64 -15.73 0.52
C GLN A 67 -12.29 -14.27 0.25
N VAL A 68 -11.10 -13.85 0.66
CA VAL A 68 -10.49 -12.57 0.26
C VAL A 68 -9.25 -12.90 -0.57
N LEU A 69 -9.27 -12.52 -1.84
CA LEU A 69 -8.25 -12.89 -2.83
C LEU A 69 -7.33 -11.69 -3.12
N VAL A 70 -6.05 -11.93 -3.27
CA VAL A 70 -5.09 -10.92 -3.71
C VAL A 70 -4.88 -11.04 -5.22
N GLU A 71 -5.05 -9.91 -5.92
CA GLU A 71 -4.88 -9.81 -7.37
C GLU A 71 -3.77 -8.80 -7.69
N ASN A 72 -2.63 -9.30 -8.17
CA ASN A 72 -1.51 -8.44 -8.56
C ASN A 72 -1.74 -7.85 -9.94
N ARG A 73 -1.70 -6.51 -10.05
CA ARG A 73 -1.84 -5.72 -11.27
C ARG A 73 -0.70 -4.71 -11.39
N PRO A 74 0.53 -5.19 -11.65
CA PRO A 74 1.69 -4.32 -11.74
C PRO A 74 1.67 -3.47 -13.01
N GLY A 75 2.37 -2.33 -12.95
CA GLY A 75 2.61 -1.48 -14.11
C GLY A 75 2.39 0.01 -13.83
N ALA A 76 3.08 0.84 -14.61
CA ALA A 76 3.03 2.31 -14.56
C ALA A 76 3.18 2.89 -13.13
N GLY A 77 4.10 2.32 -12.30
CA GLY A 77 4.32 2.80 -10.92
C GLY A 77 3.12 2.64 -10.00
N THR A 78 2.25 1.65 -10.22
CA THR A 78 0.97 1.34 -9.56
C THR A 78 -0.29 1.95 -10.20
N ALA A 79 -0.17 2.83 -11.21
CA ALA A 79 -1.31 3.52 -11.82
C ALA A 79 -2.40 2.55 -12.27
N ILE A 80 -2.04 1.40 -12.87
CA ILE A 80 -3.00 0.41 -13.39
C ILE A 80 -3.89 -0.15 -12.27
N ALA A 81 -3.31 -0.51 -11.13
CA ALA A 81 -4.09 -1.03 -9.99
C ALA A 81 -4.93 0.06 -9.35
N ASN A 82 -4.39 1.27 -9.20
CA ASN A 82 -5.08 2.42 -8.61
C ASN A 82 -6.30 2.82 -9.44
N GLU A 83 -6.16 2.91 -10.77
CA GLU A 83 -7.26 3.21 -11.69
C GLU A 83 -8.37 2.16 -11.58
N ARG A 84 -8.00 0.86 -11.60
CA ARG A 84 -8.98 -0.22 -11.44
C ARG A 84 -9.68 -0.19 -10.08
N GLY A 85 -8.96 0.17 -9.01
CA GLY A 85 -9.55 0.36 -7.68
C GLY A 85 -10.51 1.55 -7.64
N ALA A 86 -10.14 2.66 -8.27
CA ALA A 86 -10.95 3.88 -8.31
C ALA A 86 -12.23 3.74 -9.16
N THR A 87 -12.18 2.93 -10.23
CA THR A 87 -13.29 2.74 -11.17
C THR A 87 -14.11 1.48 -10.91
N ALA A 88 -13.78 0.71 -9.87
CA ALA A 88 -14.54 -0.50 -9.52
C ALA A 88 -15.95 -0.16 -9.01
N PRO A 89 -16.91 -1.11 -9.11
CA PRO A 89 -18.21 -0.95 -8.46
C PRO A 89 -18.05 -0.67 -6.95
N PRO A 90 -18.79 0.28 -6.37
CA PRO A 90 -18.66 0.66 -4.97
C PRO A 90 -19.40 -0.28 -4.02
N ASP A 91 -19.36 -1.59 -4.30
CA ASP A 91 -20.08 -2.64 -3.57
C ASP A 91 -19.25 -3.34 -2.48
N GLY A 92 -17.99 -2.90 -2.28
CA GLY A 92 -17.07 -3.46 -1.29
C GLY A 92 -16.36 -4.75 -1.71
N TYR A 93 -16.58 -5.28 -2.91
CA TYR A 93 -15.99 -6.54 -3.36
C TYR A 93 -14.70 -6.37 -4.17
N THR A 94 -14.36 -5.14 -4.52
CA THR A 94 -13.06 -4.81 -5.11
C THR A 94 -12.43 -3.68 -4.31
N LEU A 95 -11.34 -4.01 -3.62
CA LEU A 95 -10.57 -3.11 -2.78
C LEU A 95 -9.19 -2.88 -3.38
N LEU A 96 -8.53 -1.83 -2.98
CA LEU A 96 -7.16 -1.49 -3.37
C LEU A 96 -6.26 -1.46 -2.15
N LEU A 97 -5.12 -2.14 -2.20
CA LEU A 97 -4.05 -1.86 -1.24
C LEU A 97 -3.20 -0.71 -1.78
N MET A 98 -3.53 0.50 -1.32
CA MET A 98 -2.79 1.72 -1.61
C MET A 98 -1.44 1.70 -0.94
N THR A 99 -0.46 2.34 -1.57
CA THR A 99 0.93 2.38 -1.09
C THR A 99 1.49 3.80 -1.12
N ALA A 100 2.61 4.00 -0.42
CA ALA A 100 3.39 5.23 -0.52
C ALA A 100 3.80 5.55 -1.98
N SER A 101 4.03 4.53 -2.82
CA SER A 101 4.32 4.72 -4.26
C SER A 101 3.11 5.25 -5.02
N GLY A 102 1.89 4.81 -4.70
CA GLY A 102 0.67 5.37 -5.29
C GLY A 102 0.46 6.84 -4.93
N ALA A 103 0.74 7.21 -3.66
CA ALA A 103 0.73 8.60 -3.22
C ALA A 103 1.80 9.45 -3.92
N ALA A 104 3.02 8.91 -4.05
CA ALA A 104 4.13 9.56 -4.76
C ALA A 104 3.80 9.80 -6.24
N LEU A 105 3.24 8.80 -6.90
CA LEU A 105 2.80 8.89 -8.30
C LEU A 105 1.74 9.99 -8.49
N SER A 106 0.75 10.06 -7.59
CA SER A 106 -0.29 11.12 -7.65
C SER A 106 0.28 12.52 -7.40
N ALA A 107 1.33 12.63 -6.59
CA ALA A 107 2.03 13.90 -6.40
C ALA A 107 2.89 14.30 -7.61
N ALA A 108 3.39 13.30 -8.38
CA ALA A 108 4.29 13.50 -9.50
C ALA A 108 3.56 13.72 -10.84
N ARG A 109 2.32 13.21 -11.00
CA ARG A 109 1.58 13.21 -12.26
C ARG A 109 0.22 13.89 -12.13
N SER A 110 -0.05 14.82 -13.05
CA SER A 110 -1.35 15.50 -13.17
C SER A 110 -2.26 14.89 -14.24
N ASP A 111 -1.75 13.95 -15.05
CA ASP A 111 -2.43 13.33 -16.20
C ASP A 111 -3.00 11.93 -15.88
N LEU A 112 -3.11 11.57 -14.59
CA LEU A 112 -3.71 10.31 -14.18
C LEU A 112 -5.23 10.30 -14.44
N PRO A 113 -5.81 9.18 -14.93
CA PRO A 113 -7.24 9.09 -15.21
C PRO A 113 -8.10 8.97 -13.95
N TYR A 114 -7.51 9.09 -12.76
CA TYR A 114 -8.16 9.03 -11.44
C TYR A 114 -7.55 10.06 -10.49
N ASP A 115 -8.30 10.44 -9.46
CA ASP A 115 -7.84 11.25 -8.33
C ASP A 115 -8.02 10.44 -7.03
N ILE A 116 -6.92 10.17 -6.32
CA ILE A 116 -6.94 9.38 -5.09
C ILE A 116 -7.88 9.99 -4.03
N ASN A 117 -7.92 11.32 -3.92
CA ASN A 117 -8.71 11.99 -2.89
C ASN A 117 -10.21 12.08 -3.24
N ARG A 118 -10.55 12.04 -4.53
CA ARG A 118 -11.94 12.11 -5.02
C ARG A 118 -12.54 10.73 -5.23
N ASP A 119 -11.79 9.81 -5.84
CA ASP A 119 -12.32 8.57 -6.40
C ASP A 119 -12.14 7.37 -5.48
N LEU A 120 -11.40 7.53 -4.37
CA LEU A 120 -11.16 6.47 -3.40
C LEU A 120 -11.54 6.90 -1.97
N VAL A 121 -12.12 5.99 -1.20
CA VAL A 121 -12.37 6.15 0.23
C VAL A 121 -11.33 5.36 1.04
N PRO A 122 -10.61 6.00 1.98
CA PRO A 122 -9.71 5.31 2.89
C PRO A 122 -10.50 4.42 3.87
N ILE A 123 -10.09 3.17 4.02
CA ILE A 123 -10.68 2.21 4.96
C ILE A 123 -9.80 2.10 6.20
N ALA A 124 -8.53 1.77 6.02
CA ALA A 124 -7.57 1.71 7.12
C ALA A 124 -6.12 1.74 6.58
N ARG A 125 -5.22 2.45 7.25
CA ARG A 125 -3.79 2.20 7.10
C ARG A 125 -3.44 0.91 7.84
N GLY A 126 -2.68 0.03 7.22
CA GLY A 126 -2.45 -1.31 7.76
C GLY A 126 -1.04 -1.52 8.27
N THR A 127 -0.04 -1.31 7.44
CA THR A 127 1.35 -1.60 7.75
C THR A 127 2.28 -0.47 7.34
N ALA A 128 3.44 -0.41 8.00
CA ALA A 128 4.58 0.40 7.60
C ALA A 128 5.82 -0.47 7.39
N THR A 129 6.78 0.01 6.61
CA THR A 129 8.11 -0.57 6.45
C THR A 129 9.10 0.53 6.05
N THR A 130 10.39 0.26 6.20
CA THR A 130 11.41 1.22 5.74
C THR A 130 11.98 0.79 4.40
N TYR A 131 12.51 1.74 3.65
CA TYR A 131 13.41 1.48 2.53
C TYR A 131 14.85 1.34 3.04
N VAL A 132 15.71 0.76 2.23
CA VAL A 132 17.14 0.63 2.52
C VAL A 132 17.95 1.14 1.34
N VAL A 133 19.13 1.66 1.62
CA VAL A 133 20.16 1.85 0.61
C VAL A 133 20.96 0.56 0.55
N MET A 134 20.88 -0.14 -0.56
CA MET A 134 21.62 -1.37 -0.80
C MET A 134 22.53 -1.24 -2.01
N ILE A 135 23.62 -2.03 -2.02
CA ILE A 135 24.58 -2.08 -3.11
C ILE A 135 24.93 -3.52 -3.47
N HIS A 136 25.44 -3.70 -4.70
CA HIS A 136 26.12 -4.95 -5.05
C HIS A 136 27.45 -5.06 -4.26
N PRO A 137 27.85 -6.24 -3.77
CA PRO A 137 29.06 -6.42 -2.98
C PRO A 137 30.38 -6.02 -3.68
N SER A 138 30.41 -6.00 -5.02
CA SER A 138 31.58 -5.53 -5.80
C SER A 138 31.80 -4.02 -5.73
N VAL A 139 30.76 -3.24 -5.36
CA VAL A 139 30.92 -1.80 -5.16
C VAL A 139 31.77 -1.58 -3.91
N PRO A 140 32.94 -0.88 -4.01
CA PRO A 140 33.95 -0.85 -2.95
C PRO A 140 33.62 0.20 -1.88
N VAL A 141 32.40 0.16 -1.31
CA VAL A 141 31.93 1.07 -0.26
C VAL A 141 31.31 0.29 0.92
N ARG A 142 31.36 0.86 2.13
CA ARG A 142 30.83 0.25 3.34
C ARG A 142 29.92 1.19 4.14
N SER A 143 29.76 2.43 3.70
CA SER A 143 28.92 3.43 4.35
C SER A 143 28.24 4.35 3.33
N ILE A 144 27.26 5.12 3.79
CA ILE A 144 26.63 6.18 2.97
C ILE A 144 27.65 7.24 2.58
N LYS A 145 28.61 7.59 3.47
CA LYS A 145 29.68 8.53 3.15
C LYS A 145 30.58 8.04 2.01
N ASP A 146 30.96 6.74 2.04
CA ASP A 146 31.78 6.15 0.98
C ASP A 146 31.03 6.12 -0.35
N LEU A 147 29.72 5.76 -0.32
CA LEU A 147 28.88 5.76 -1.51
C LEU A 147 28.79 7.16 -2.13
N ILE A 148 28.57 8.18 -1.31
CA ILE A 148 28.52 9.58 -1.77
C ILE A 148 29.87 9.99 -2.38
N ALA A 149 30.99 9.65 -1.73
CA ALA A 149 32.30 9.97 -2.23
C ALA A 149 32.59 9.29 -3.58
N LEU A 150 32.27 7.99 -3.69
CA LEU A 150 32.46 7.22 -4.94
C LEU A 150 31.60 7.77 -6.08
N ALA A 151 30.30 8.01 -5.84
CA ALA A 151 29.40 8.54 -6.85
C ALA A 151 29.80 9.95 -7.32
N ARG A 152 30.28 10.79 -6.39
CA ARG A 152 30.76 12.14 -6.71
C ARG A 152 32.04 12.12 -7.55
N ALA A 153 32.92 11.15 -7.33
CA ALA A 153 34.13 10.96 -8.12
C ALA A 153 33.83 10.38 -9.52
N ASN A 154 32.65 9.80 -9.75
CA ASN A 154 32.27 9.14 -10.99
C ASN A 154 30.90 9.63 -11.48
N PRO A 155 30.72 10.91 -11.83
CA PRO A 155 29.43 11.47 -12.22
C PRO A 155 28.86 10.76 -13.45
N GLY A 156 27.57 10.41 -13.42
CA GLY A 156 26.84 9.75 -14.50
C GLY A 156 27.21 8.27 -14.75
N LYS A 157 28.16 7.69 -13.98
CA LYS A 157 28.61 6.30 -14.20
C LYS A 157 27.96 5.29 -13.26
N MET A 158 27.45 5.73 -12.11
CA MET A 158 26.72 4.86 -11.20
C MET A 158 25.23 4.87 -11.52
N SER A 159 24.61 3.71 -11.37
CA SER A 159 23.18 3.50 -11.59
C SER A 159 22.44 3.16 -10.30
N TYR A 160 21.14 3.49 -10.24
CA TYR A 160 20.29 3.04 -9.14
C TYR A 160 18.97 2.46 -9.63
N ALA A 161 18.49 1.42 -8.94
CA ALA A 161 17.26 0.70 -9.24
C ALA A 161 16.09 1.21 -8.39
N SER A 162 14.88 1.21 -8.97
CA SER A 162 13.62 1.46 -8.26
C SER A 162 12.50 0.52 -8.75
N GLU A 163 11.37 0.50 -8.03
CA GLU A 163 10.16 -0.23 -8.41
C GLU A 163 9.31 0.45 -9.49
N GLY A 164 9.84 1.48 -10.15
CA GLY A 164 9.18 2.16 -11.26
C GLY A 164 9.34 3.67 -11.24
N VAL A 165 9.04 4.30 -12.38
CA VAL A 165 9.11 5.76 -12.53
C VAL A 165 8.05 6.42 -11.63
N ALA A 166 8.44 7.47 -10.92
CA ALA A 166 7.63 8.21 -9.93
C ALA A 166 7.17 7.37 -8.72
N ALA A 167 7.56 6.08 -8.61
CA ALA A 167 7.33 5.29 -7.40
C ALA A 167 8.23 5.77 -6.25
N SER A 168 7.93 5.36 -5.02
CA SER A 168 8.64 5.86 -3.83
C SER A 168 10.14 5.63 -3.85
N ALA A 169 10.63 4.47 -4.32
CA ALA A 169 12.07 4.23 -4.39
C ALA A 169 12.77 5.13 -5.43
N HIS A 170 12.07 5.49 -6.54
CA HIS A 170 12.58 6.50 -7.46
C HIS A 170 12.72 7.87 -6.76
N ILE A 171 11.66 8.31 -6.05
CA ILE A 171 11.68 9.57 -5.30
C ILE A 171 12.76 9.55 -4.21
N ASN A 172 12.99 8.40 -3.55
CA ASN A 172 14.06 8.23 -2.58
C ASN A 172 15.45 8.40 -3.23
N GLY A 173 15.66 7.78 -4.40
CA GLY A 173 16.90 7.93 -5.16
C GLY A 173 17.14 9.37 -5.60
N GLU A 174 16.12 10.04 -6.13
CA GLU A 174 16.22 11.44 -6.56
C GLU A 174 16.46 12.39 -5.38
N LEU A 175 15.81 12.16 -4.23
CA LEU A 175 16.11 12.90 -3.00
C LEU A 175 17.57 12.69 -2.55
N PHE A 176 18.04 11.43 -2.58
CA PHE A 176 19.42 11.09 -2.24
C PHE A 176 20.42 11.83 -3.17
N LYS A 177 20.20 11.77 -4.47
CA LYS A 177 20.99 12.49 -5.48
C LYS A 177 20.98 13.99 -5.23
N SER A 178 19.82 14.58 -5.01
CA SER A 178 19.66 16.02 -4.78
C SER A 178 20.39 16.49 -3.53
N MET A 179 20.18 15.81 -2.37
CA MET A 179 20.82 16.19 -1.10
C MET A 179 22.34 16.01 -1.14
N ALA A 180 22.82 14.97 -1.81
CA ALA A 180 24.25 14.68 -1.94
C ALA A 180 24.92 15.37 -3.14
N LYS A 181 24.15 16.04 -4.02
CA LYS A 181 24.58 16.65 -5.28
C LYS A 181 25.31 15.64 -6.19
N LEU A 182 24.61 14.54 -6.51
CA LEU A 182 25.16 13.43 -7.29
C LEU A 182 24.46 13.35 -8.66
N ASP A 183 25.21 12.82 -9.63
CA ASP A 183 24.68 12.38 -10.93
C ASP A 183 24.73 10.86 -11.00
N MET A 184 23.54 10.21 -11.04
CA MET A 184 23.36 8.75 -11.10
C MET A 184 22.23 8.42 -12.05
N LEU A 185 22.37 7.34 -12.84
CA LEU A 185 21.39 6.89 -13.79
C LEU A 185 20.26 6.11 -13.10
N HIS A 186 19.01 6.49 -13.34
CA HIS A 186 17.85 5.74 -12.85
C HIS A 186 17.51 4.56 -13.78
N VAL A 187 17.31 3.36 -13.18
CA VAL A 187 16.88 2.14 -13.87
C VAL A 187 15.58 1.62 -13.22
N PRO A 188 14.40 1.80 -13.87
CA PRO A 188 13.12 1.39 -13.32
C PRO A 188 12.84 -0.10 -13.57
N PHE A 189 12.21 -0.77 -12.58
CA PHE A 189 11.70 -2.15 -12.62
C PHE A 189 10.20 -2.19 -12.28
N LYS A 190 9.56 -3.38 -12.35
CA LYS A 190 8.13 -3.55 -12.06
C LYS A 190 7.81 -3.75 -10.57
N GLY A 191 8.83 -3.81 -9.71
CA GLY A 191 8.66 -3.99 -8.26
C GLY A 191 9.97 -4.03 -7.49
N GLY A 192 9.86 -3.93 -6.15
CA GLY A 192 11.02 -3.92 -5.26
C GLY A 192 11.86 -5.20 -5.32
N THR A 193 11.24 -6.37 -5.51
CA THR A 193 11.94 -7.66 -5.65
C THR A 193 12.79 -7.71 -6.92
N GLU A 194 12.23 -7.24 -8.06
CA GLU A 194 12.99 -7.19 -9.32
C GLU A 194 14.16 -6.21 -9.22
N SER A 195 13.94 -5.03 -8.62
CA SER A 195 15.00 -4.04 -8.43
C SER A 195 16.11 -4.57 -7.50
N ALA A 196 15.75 -5.30 -6.43
CA ALA A 196 16.71 -5.94 -5.55
C ALA A 196 17.52 -7.03 -6.28
N THR A 197 16.86 -7.84 -7.11
CA THR A 197 17.51 -8.86 -7.94
C THR A 197 18.51 -8.24 -8.93
N ALA A 198 18.15 -7.12 -9.56
CA ALA A 198 19.04 -6.43 -10.50
C ALA A 198 20.33 -5.93 -9.82
N VAL A 199 20.21 -5.41 -8.59
CA VAL A 199 21.40 -5.06 -7.78
C VAL A 199 22.18 -6.30 -7.37
N ALA A 200 21.51 -7.36 -6.90
CA ALA A 200 22.16 -8.61 -6.49
C ALA A 200 22.90 -9.33 -7.64
N SER A 201 22.50 -9.07 -8.88
CA SER A 201 23.15 -9.59 -10.10
C SER A 201 24.25 -8.68 -10.64
N GLY A 202 24.47 -7.51 -10.02
CA GLY A 202 25.47 -6.52 -10.48
C GLY A 202 25.06 -5.75 -11.75
N HIS A 203 23.81 -5.85 -12.21
CA HIS A 203 23.31 -5.07 -13.35
C HIS A 203 23.08 -3.59 -12.99
N VAL A 204 22.86 -3.29 -11.72
CA VAL A 204 22.68 -1.94 -11.18
C VAL A 204 23.49 -1.84 -9.89
N ASP A 205 24.14 -0.69 -9.66
CA ASP A 205 25.07 -0.51 -8.54
C ASP A 205 24.38 -0.36 -7.19
N VAL A 206 23.30 0.44 -7.15
CA VAL A 206 22.59 0.87 -5.93
C VAL A 206 21.09 0.58 -6.06
N GLY A 207 20.40 0.32 -4.95
CA GLY A 207 18.95 0.21 -4.90
C GLY A 207 18.36 0.88 -3.67
N PHE A 208 17.08 1.25 -3.79
CA PHE A 208 16.28 1.83 -2.71
C PHE A 208 14.99 1.01 -2.45
N PRO A 209 15.04 -0.35 -2.43
CA PRO A 209 13.86 -1.16 -2.17
C PRO A 209 13.45 -1.09 -0.70
N THR A 210 12.28 -1.66 -0.37
CA THR A 210 11.91 -1.90 1.03
C THR A 210 12.86 -2.92 1.67
N ILE A 211 13.09 -2.81 2.97
CA ILE A 211 13.90 -3.76 3.73
C ILE A 211 13.40 -5.19 3.53
N THR A 212 12.08 -5.39 3.51
CA THR A 212 11.40 -6.68 3.26
C THR A 212 11.85 -7.33 1.95
N ALA A 213 11.93 -6.55 0.86
CA ALA A 213 12.37 -7.07 -0.44
C ALA A 213 13.87 -7.39 -0.48
N SER A 214 14.66 -6.82 0.43
CA SER A 214 16.13 -6.91 0.46
C SER A 214 16.65 -8.02 1.36
N LEU A 215 15.95 -8.34 2.46
CA LEU A 215 16.40 -9.29 3.48
C LEU A 215 16.84 -10.64 2.90
N PRO A 216 16.07 -11.33 2.04
CA PRO A 216 16.46 -12.65 1.52
C PRO A 216 17.82 -12.65 0.80
N MET A 217 18.14 -11.56 0.10
CA MET A 217 19.39 -11.42 -0.65
C MET A 217 20.55 -10.94 0.23
N SER A 218 20.24 -10.12 1.23
CA SER A 218 21.21 -9.68 2.23
C SER A 218 21.70 -10.84 3.11
N ASP A 219 20.77 -11.70 3.54
CA ASP A 219 21.08 -12.82 4.44
C ASP A 219 21.99 -13.88 3.79
N ILE A 220 21.95 -13.98 2.45
CA ILE A 220 22.86 -14.85 1.67
C ILE A 220 24.05 -14.11 1.08
N GLY A 221 24.28 -12.84 1.47
CA GLY A 221 25.43 -12.05 1.07
C GLY A 221 25.45 -11.58 -0.40
N LYS A 222 24.32 -11.64 -1.12
CA LYS A 222 24.20 -11.21 -2.51
C LYS A 222 24.14 -9.68 -2.66
N ILE A 223 23.76 -8.98 -1.59
CA ILE A 223 23.75 -7.53 -1.50
C ILE A 223 24.34 -7.08 -0.14
N ARG A 224 24.77 -5.84 -0.08
CA ARG A 224 25.13 -5.18 1.18
C ARG A 224 24.15 -4.05 1.46
N LEU A 225 23.57 -4.05 2.67
CA LEU A 225 22.76 -2.95 3.16
C LEU A 225 23.65 -1.91 3.83
N LEU A 226 23.50 -0.64 3.47
CA LEU A 226 24.32 0.46 4.02
C LEU A 226 23.60 1.24 5.11
N ALA A 227 22.29 1.52 4.91
CA ALA A 227 21.48 2.30 5.85
C ALA A 227 19.99 2.10 5.57
N VAL A 228 19.15 2.39 6.56
CA VAL A 228 17.72 2.57 6.38
C VAL A 228 17.40 4.03 6.04
N THR A 229 16.30 4.24 5.29
CA THR A 229 15.93 5.58 4.81
C THR A 229 15.00 6.34 5.75
N SER A 230 14.41 5.66 6.74
CA SER A 230 13.54 6.25 7.76
C SER A 230 14.33 7.10 8.77
N ALA A 231 13.63 8.04 9.43
CA ALA A 231 14.22 8.89 10.48
C ALA A 231 14.76 8.08 11.68
N LYS A 232 14.19 6.90 11.93
CA LYS A 232 14.61 5.99 13.01
C LYS A 232 15.12 4.68 12.41
N ARG A 233 16.03 4.01 13.12
CA ARG A 233 16.51 2.68 12.76
C ARG A 233 15.37 1.67 12.76
N SER A 234 15.45 0.66 11.91
CA SER A 234 14.48 -0.43 11.85
C SER A 234 14.69 -1.42 12.99
N ALA A 235 13.59 -1.88 13.61
CA ALA A 235 13.65 -2.94 14.61
C ALA A 235 14.13 -4.29 14.03
N LEU A 236 14.03 -4.47 12.72
CA LEU A 236 14.49 -5.69 12.02
C LEU A 236 16.00 -5.80 11.87
N LYS A 237 16.67 -4.67 11.74
CA LYS A 237 18.12 -4.54 11.55
C LYS A 237 18.59 -3.31 12.35
N PRO A 238 18.56 -3.35 13.69
CA PRO A 238 18.88 -2.22 14.55
C PRO A 238 20.35 -1.79 14.44
N GLU A 239 21.20 -2.68 13.94
CA GLU A 239 22.60 -2.40 13.63
C GLU A 239 22.78 -1.48 12.41
N LEU A 240 21.80 -1.45 11.48
CA LEU A 240 21.86 -0.53 10.34
C LEU A 240 21.57 0.90 10.79
N PRO A 241 22.47 1.85 10.50
CA PRO A 241 22.22 3.26 10.76
C PRO A 241 21.16 3.81 9.80
N THR A 242 20.66 5.00 10.09
CA THR A 242 19.86 5.75 9.12
C THR A 242 20.75 6.52 8.13
N VAL A 243 20.22 6.84 6.95
CA VAL A 243 20.89 7.73 5.99
C VAL A 243 21.17 9.09 6.64
N SER A 244 20.23 9.57 7.48
CA SER A 244 20.36 10.83 8.22
C SER A 244 21.53 10.82 9.20
N GLU A 245 21.75 9.71 9.93
CA GLU A 245 22.87 9.56 10.88
C GLU A 245 24.24 9.54 10.19
N THR A 246 24.32 9.04 8.95
CA THR A 246 25.61 8.65 8.36
C THR A 246 25.99 9.38 7.09
N GLY A 247 25.21 10.37 6.63
CA GLY A 247 25.61 11.09 5.44
C GLY A 247 24.76 12.27 5.04
N LEU A 248 23.43 12.20 5.21
CA LEU A 248 22.50 13.22 4.75
C LEU A 248 21.52 13.61 5.86
N PRO A 249 21.89 14.50 6.78
CA PRO A 249 21.04 14.95 7.87
C PRO A 249 19.67 15.43 7.34
N GLY A 250 18.58 14.97 8.00
CA GLY A 250 17.21 15.29 7.59
C GLY A 250 16.63 14.39 6.49
N TYR A 251 17.36 13.40 6.01
CA TYR A 251 16.80 12.39 5.12
C TYR A 251 15.83 11.49 5.90
N ASP A 252 14.56 11.48 5.49
CA ASP A 252 13.50 10.67 6.12
C ASP A 252 12.47 10.21 5.09
N ARG A 253 12.48 8.91 4.78
CA ARG A 253 11.53 8.28 3.86
C ARG A 253 11.17 6.89 4.35
N ALA A 254 9.85 6.65 4.53
CA ALA A 254 9.30 5.35 4.91
C ALA A 254 8.24 4.90 3.90
N SER A 255 7.93 3.62 3.88
CA SER A 255 6.85 3.03 3.10
C SER A 255 5.69 2.68 4.01
N TRP A 256 4.51 2.57 3.42
CA TRP A 256 3.30 2.12 4.10
C TRP A 256 2.33 1.47 3.11
N ASN A 257 1.39 0.68 3.65
CA ASN A 257 0.27 0.11 2.91
C ASN A 257 -1.03 0.41 3.65
N GLY A 258 -2.09 0.73 2.90
CA GLY A 258 -3.41 0.99 3.45
C GLY A 258 -4.52 0.51 2.53
N LEU A 259 -5.58 -0.03 3.13
CA LEU A 259 -6.75 -0.51 2.41
C LEU A 259 -7.66 0.66 2.04
N MET A 260 -8.05 0.72 0.77
CA MET A 260 -8.98 1.70 0.22
C MET A 260 -10.05 1.00 -0.64
N GLY A 261 -11.13 1.69 -0.91
CA GLY A 261 -12.16 1.25 -1.85
C GLY A 261 -12.65 2.41 -2.72
N PRO A 262 -13.54 2.17 -3.71
CA PRO A 262 -14.18 3.23 -4.48
C PRO A 262 -14.91 4.24 -3.59
N ALA A 263 -14.88 5.52 -3.91
CA ALA A 263 -15.36 6.61 -3.05
C ALA A 263 -16.84 6.50 -2.64
N ALA A 264 -17.69 5.94 -3.51
CA ALA A 264 -19.15 5.81 -3.28
C ALA A 264 -19.54 4.55 -2.48
N MET A 265 -18.60 3.86 -1.83
CA MET A 265 -18.93 2.67 -1.01
C MET A 265 -19.86 3.03 0.16
N PRO A 266 -20.84 2.15 0.48
CA PRO A 266 -21.68 2.29 1.66
C PRO A 266 -20.86 2.40 2.94
N LYS A 267 -21.24 3.34 3.81
CA LYS A 267 -20.48 3.64 5.05
C LYS A 267 -20.42 2.47 6.02
N ASP A 268 -21.45 1.66 6.08
CA ASP A 268 -21.52 0.44 6.89
C ASP A 268 -20.52 -0.62 6.41
N ILE A 269 -20.36 -0.80 5.10
CA ILE A 269 -19.33 -1.70 4.53
C ILE A 269 -17.92 -1.18 4.85
N VAL A 270 -17.68 0.12 4.69
CA VAL A 270 -16.39 0.74 5.06
C VAL A 270 -16.09 0.51 6.53
N ALA A 271 -17.07 0.72 7.43
CA ALA A 271 -16.89 0.51 8.87
C ALA A 271 -16.62 -0.97 9.22
N GLN A 272 -17.31 -1.92 8.58
CA GLN A 272 -17.07 -3.36 8.77
C GLN A 272 -15.65 -3.75 8.33
N LEU A 273 -15.20 -3.30 7.16
CA LEU A 273 -13.84 -3.56 6.65
C LEU A 273 -12.78 -2.93 7.54
N GLN A 274 -13.00 -1.71 8.03
CA GLN A 274 -12.11 -1.03 8.96
C GLN A 274 -11.97 -1.81 10.26
N ALA A 275 -13.07 -2.17 10.91
CA ALA A 275 -13.07 -2.92 12.17
C ALA A 275 -12.41 -4.30 12.02
N ALA A 276 -12.67 -4.99 10.92
CA ALA A 276 -12.05 -6.27 10.62
C ALA A 276 -10.53 -6.12 10.39
N THR A 277 -10.09 -5.06 9.71
CA THR A 277 -8.65 -4.77 9.50
C THR A 277 -7.97 -4.43 10.82
N GLU A 278 -8.60 -3.63 11.69
CA GLU A 278 -8.10 -3.31 13.02
C GLU A 278 -7.89 -4.56 13.86
N LYS A 279 -8.92 -5.41 13.94
CA LYS A 279 -8.85 -6.68 14.68
C LYS A 279 -7.74 -7.59 14.15
N ALA A 280 -7.58 -7.66 12.82
CA ALA A 280 -6.52 -8.44 12.17
C ALA A 280 -5.13 -7.97 12.60
N LEU A 281 -4.87 -6.67 12.53
CA LEU A 281 -3.55 -6.08 12.80
C LEU A 281 -3.18 -6.02 14.29
N ASN A 282 -4.18 -5.96 15.17
CA ASN A 282 -3.97 -5.96 16.62
C ASN A 282 -3.81 -7.37 17.21
N HIS A 283 -4.08 -8.42 16.45
CA HIS A 283 -3.90 -9.79 16.92
C HIS A 283 -2.41 -10.09 17.18
N PRO A 284 -2.01 -10.59 18.36
CA PRO A 284 -0.59 -10.79 18.70
C PRO A 284 0.18 -11.63 17.70
N GLN A 285 -0.38 -12.77 17.27
CA GLN A 285 0.24 -13.65 16.27
C GLN A 285 0.42 -12.96 14.92
N THR A 286 -0.55 -12.14 14.48
CA THR A 286 -0.44 -11.37 13.23
C THR A 286 0.69 -10.36 13.32
N ARG A 287 0.79 -9.64 14.45
CA ARG A 287 1.86 -8.68 14.70
C ARG A 287 3.23 -9.34 14.62
N GLU A 288 3.40 -10.48 15.29
CA GLU A 288 4.65 -11.23 15.26
C GLU A 288 5.01 -11.70 13.84
N GLN A 289 4.04 -12.24 13.09
CA GLN A 289 4.26 -12.71 11.72
C GLN A 289 4.62 -11.55 10.78
N LEU A 290 3.94 -10.41 10.88
CA LEU A 290 4.26 -9.22 10.08
C LEU A 290 5.67 -8.70 10.39
N MET A 291 6.03 -8.61 11.68
CA MET A 291 7.37 -8.17 12.08
C MET A 291 8.47 -9.08 11.55
N LYS A 292 8.28 -10.42 11.53
CA LYS A 292 9.25 -11.37 10.97
C LYS A 292 9.58 -11.13 9.49
N VAL A 293 8.63 -10.58 8.73
CA VAL A 293 8.81 -10.28 7.30
C VAL A 293 9.07 -8.79 7.01
N GLY A 294 9.30 -7.99 8.04
CA GLY A 294 9.66 -6.58 7.82
C GLY A 294 8.50 -5.60 7.68
N LEU A 295 7.34 -6.01 8.08
CA LEU A 295 6.14 -5.19 8.08
C LEU A 295 5.76 -4.84 9.51
N GLU A 296 5.80 -3.56 9.86
CA GLU A 296 5.36 -3.06 11.15
C GLU A 296 3.84 -2.82 11.13
N PRO A 297 3.04 -3.49 11.96
CA PRO A 297 1.63 -3.16 12.10
C PRO A 297 1.46 -1.70 12.53
N ASN A 298 0.74 -0.93 11.72
CA ASN A 298 0.57 0.50 11.91
C ASN A 298 -0.87 0.90 11.57
N PHE A 299 -1.82 0.38 12.36
CA PHE A 299 -3.23 0.67 12.15
C PHE A 299 -3.54 2.16 12.37
N GLN A 300 -4.25 2.74 11.41
CA GLN A 300 -4.94 4.02 11.52
C GLN A 300 -6.33 3.89 10.90
N PRO A 301 -7.40 4.36 11.55
CA PRO A 301 -8.75 4.34 10.98
C PRO A 301 -8.83 5.21 9.73
N GLY A 302 -9.83 4.97 8.87
CA GLY A 302 -9.95 5.59 7.54
C GLY A 302 -9.85 7.11 7.53
N GLU A 303 -10.46 7.80 8.50
CA GLU A 303 -10.39 9.26 8.61
C GLU A 303 -8.95 9.75 8.84
N ALA A 304 -8.26 9.17 9.83
CA ALA A 304 -6.87 9.52 10.14
C ALA A 304 -5.94 9.15 8.98
N PHE A 305 -6.17 8.00 8.34
CA PHE A 305 -5.43 7.59 7.16
C PHE A 305 -5.65 8.54 5.98
N GLY A 306 -6.88 9.00 5.73
CA GLY A 306 -7.17 9.99 4.69
C GLY A 306 -6.47 11.34 4.93
N ALA A 307 -6.45 11.80 6.18
CA ALA A 307 -5.71 13.02 6.55
C ALA A 307 -4.20 12.85 6.35
N TYR A 308 -3.64 11.71 6.77
CA TYR A 308 -2.24 11.35 6.56
C TYR A 308 -1.90 11.35 5.06
N LEU A 309 -2.71 10.68 4.23
CA LEU A 309 -2.50 10.56 2.78
C LEU A 309 -2.47 11.91 2.08
N ARG A 310 -3.44 12.78 2.36
CA ARG A 310 -3.46 14.15 1.80
C ARG A 310 -2.21 14.94 2.17
N ASN A 311 -1.79 14.87 3.44
CA ASN A 311 -0.59 15.56 3.90
C ASN A 311 0.67 15.01 3.21
N GLU A 312 0.78 13.69 3.06
CA GLU A 312 1.93 13.05 2.40
C GLU A 312 2.01 13.43 0.92
N ILE A 313 0.89 13.38 0.17
CA ILE A 313 0.86 13.82 -1.23
C ILE A 313 1.35 15.27 -1.35
N ALA A 314 0.86 16.17 -0.47
CA ALA A 314 1.29 17.56 -0.46
C ALA A 314 2.78 17.74 -0.11
N GLN A 315 3.31 16.94 0.81
CA GLN A 315 4.74 16.95 1.16
C GLN A 315 5.60 16.46 0.00
N ILE A 316 5.19 15.34 -0.65
CA ILE A 316 5.90 14.80 -1.82
C ILE A 316 5.88 15.82 -2.98
N ALA A 317 4.74 16.45 -3.26
CA ALA A 317 4.66 17.47 -4.30
C ALA A 317 5.63 18.65 -4.06
N ARG A 318 5.73 19.10 -2.80
CA ARG A 318 6.73 20.12 -2.42
C ARG A 318 8.16 19.64 -2.61
N LEU A 319 8.45 18.40 -2.21
CA LEU A 319 9.77 17.77 -2.40
C LEU A 319 10.13 17.69 -3.88
N LEU A 320 9.24 17.17 -4.72
CA LEU A 320 9.45 17.04 -6.17
C LEU A 320 9.76 18.38 -6.82
N LYS A 321 9.04 19.44 -6.42
CA LYS A 321 9.32 20.80 -6.87
C LYS A 321 10.71 21.28 -6.41
N ALA A 322 11.08 21.02 -5.15
CA ALA A 322 12.37 21.45 -4.59
C ALA A 322 13.56 20.77 -5.26
N ILE A 323 13.42 19.49 -5.67
CA ILE A 323 14.50 18.74 -6.37
C ILE A 323 14.44 18.90 -7.90
N ALA A 324 13.59 19.80 -8.41
CA ALA A 324 13.36 20.00 -9.85
C ALA A 324 13.11 18.67 -10.60
N PHE A 325 12.30 17.80 -9.98
CA PHE A 325 11.98 16.50 -10.54
C PHE A 325 11.23 16.66 -11.87
N VAL A 326 11.84 16.19 -12.94
CA VAL A 326 11.22 16.15 -14.28
C VAL A 326 10.93 14.69 -14.62
N GLN A 327 9.67 14.38 -14.81
CA GLN A 327 9.28 13.07 -15.33
C GLN A 327 9.62 13.03 -16.82
N LYS A 328 10.66 12.27 -17.20
CA LYS A 328 11.02 12.00 -18.59
C LYS A 328 10.22 10.84 -19.14
#